data_f6bf207f9f9168521fa9e5701a280d0a
#
_entry.id   f6bf207f9f9168521fa9e5701a280d0a
#
_cell.length_a   1.000
_cell.length_b   1.000
_cell.length_c   1.000
_cell.angle_alpha   90.00
_cell.angle_beta   90.00
_cell.angle_gamma   90.00
#
_symmetry.space_group_name_H-M   'P 1'
#
loop_
_entity.id
_entity.type
_entity.pdbx_description
1 polymer ?
#
loop_
_entity_poly.entity_id
_entity_poly.type
_entity_poly.pdbx_seq_one_letter_code
_entity_poly.pdbx_strand_id
1 'polypeptide(L)'
;MANIQFHNLEQAFLELERVLTLKNYSRATRKSYTGCLRRFLQKHPDEMNKPSQTSIENFLLDLYEKDSSAQTVTSYLQAIQFYYREVVGVNIDLKIKTPKRPSRLPVTLSHKEIERILSNVSNNKHRTMIALAYGSGLRVSELTDLRVGSIDFDEDMIYVYQGKGKKDRITLLPQAILDELRECTAGKCPSDYLFESERGGRLSIRSIQLVFERAMKAAEIKKPATFHSLRHSFATHILEQGTDLRFIQKLLGHSNIRTTQRYTHVSTASLRAIQSPL
;
A
#
# COMPACT_ATOMS: atom_id res chain seq x y z
N MET A 1 20.39 -12.00 27.34
CA MET A 1 20.62 -10.70 26.70
C MET A 1 20.71 -9.66 27.80
N ALA A 2 21.68 -8.76 27.78
CA ALA A 2 21.81 -7.73 28.81
C ALA A 2 20.56 -6.83 28.74
N ASN A 3 19.90 -6.60 29.90
CA ASN A 3 18.83 -5.61 30.01
C ASN A 3 19.45 -4.24 29.69
N ILE A 4 19.15 -3.70 28.51
CA ILE A 4 19.59 -2.36 28.14
C ILE A 4 18.74 -1.38 28.93
N GLN A 5 19.38 -0.52 29.72
CA GLN A 5 18.71 0.53 30.44
C GLN A 5 18.97 1.87 29.76
N PHE A 6 17.90 2.52 29.31
CA PHE A 6 17.96 3.83 28.65
C PHE A 6 17.82 4.94 29.69
N HIS A 7 18.58 6.01 29.50
CA HIS A 7 18.54 7.18 30.38
C HIS A 7 17.63 8.31 29.83
N ASN A 8 17.33 8.28 28.54
CA ASN A 8 16.44 9.24 27.92
C ASN A 8 15.73 8.64 26.69
N LEU A 9 14.65 9.30 26.24
CA LEU A 9 13.84 8.86 25.11
C LEU A 9 14.61 8.84 23.79
N GLU A 10 15.59 9.72 23.62
CA GLU A 10 16.37 9.81 22.40
C GLU A 10 17.21 8.53 22.18
N GLN A 11 17.89 8.08 23.23
CA GLN A 11 18.62 6.80 23.19
C GLN A 11 17.71 5.62 22.88
N ALA A 12 16.52 5.58 23.48
CA ALA A 12 15.55 4.53 23.22
C ALA A 12 15.08 4.51 21.76
N PHE A 13 14.86 5.68 21.14
CA PHE A 13 14.47 5.79 19.74
C PHE A 13 15.60 5.46 18.77
N LEU A 14 16.83 5.84 19.09
CA LEU A 14 18.01 5.48 18.31
C LEU A 14 18.20 3.97 18.27
N GLU A 15 18.09 3.31 19.43
CA GLU A 15 18.24 1.86 19.52
C GLU A 15 17.08 1.13 18.82
N LEU A 16 15.83 1.61 18.96
CA LEU A 16 14.71 1.10 18.18
C LEU A 16 14.98 1.16 16.67
N GLU A 17 15.44 2.31 16.18
CA GLU A 17 15.75 2.49 14.76
C GLU A 17 16.88 1.57 14.30
N ARG A 18 17.91 1.38 15.14
CA ARG A 18 19.01 0.44 14.90
C ARG A 18 18.51 -0.99 14.78
N VAL A 19 17.72 -1.46 15.73
CA VAL A 19 17.18 -2.83 15.76
C VAL A 19 16.25 -3.08 14.57
N LEU A 20 15.36 -2.12 14.25
CA LEU A 20 14.48 -2.20 13.09
C LEU A 20 15.28 -2.27 11.77
N THR A 21 16.41 -1.53 11.69
CA THR A 21 17.28 -1.53 10.52
C THR A 21 18.00 -2.87 10.39
N LEU A 22 18.59 -3.40 11.45
CA LEU A 22 19.25 -4.71 11.47
C LEU A 22 18.30 -5.85 11.10
N LYS A 23 17.04 -5.75 11.50
CA LYS A 23 15.99 -6.70 11.12
C LYS A 23 15.39 -6.43 9.73
N ASN A 24 15.99 -5.51 8.96
CA ASN A 24 15.61 -5.18 7.58
C ASN A 24 14.15 -4.74 7.41
N TYR A 25 13.60 -4.02 8.39
CA TYR A 25 12.28 -3.42 8.27
C TYR A 25 12.28 -2.26 7.26
N SER A 26 11.19 -2.13 6.49
CA SER A 26 11.04 -1.06 5.52
C SER A 26 11.08 0.33 6.19
N ARG A 27 11.52 1.36 5.47
CA ARG A 27 11.53 2.75 5.96
C ARG A 27 10.15 3.19 6.46
N ALA A 28 9.08 2.77 5.77
CA ALA A 28 7.70 3.08 6.17
C ALA A 28 7.33 2.42 7.51
N THR A 29 7.69 1.15 7.70
CA THR A 29 7.46 0.43 8.96
C THR A 29 8.27 1.05 10.10
N ARG A 30 9.55 1.37 9.85
CA ARG A 30 10.39 2.05 10.84
C ARG A 30 9.75 3.36 11.29
N LYS A 31 9.37 4.24 10.34
CA LYS A 31 8.68 5.49 10.65
C LYS A 31 7.38 5.29 11.43
N SER A 32 6.59 4.28 11.07
CA SER A 32 5.34 3.95 11.76
C SER A 32 5.58 3.51 13.20
N TYR A 33 6.51 2.55 13.40
CA TYR A 33 6.82 2.02 14.73
C TYR A 33 7.41 3.09 15.63
N THR A 34 8.37 3.87 15.14
CA THR A 34 8.95 4.99 15.89
C THR A 34 7.88 6.04 16.25
N GLY A 35 6.96 6.36 15.33
CA GLY A 35 5.87 7.28 15.60
C GLY A 35 4.89 6.77 16.65
N CYS A 36 4.50 5.49 16.58
CA CYS A 36 3.63 4.86 17.56
C CYS A 36 4.28 4.83 18.95
N LEU A 37 5.53 4.37 19.04
CA LEU A 37 6.25 4.29 20.30
C LEU A 37 6.49 5.68 20.91
N ARG A 38 6.85 6.67 20.07
CA ARG A 38 7.04 8.06 20.53
C ARG A 38 5.80 8.59 21.23
N ARG A 39 4.61 8.39 20.65
CA ARG A 39 3.35 8.85 21.24
C ARG A 39 3.01 8.14 22.54
N PHE A 40 3.35 6.85 22.66
CA PHE A 40 3.17 6.09 23.89
C PHE A 40 4.13 6.59 24.98
N LEU A 41 5.44 6.61 24.73
CA LEU A 41 6.45 6.99 25.72
C LEU A 41 6.41 8.48 26.11
N GLN A 42 5.89 9.36 25.25
CA GLN A 42 5.63 10.75 25.64
C GLN A 42 4.56 10.88 26.72
N LYS A 43 3.58 9.96 26.76
CA LYS A 43 2.56 9.90 27.82
C LYS A 43 3.03 9.12 29.05
N HIS A 44 3.93 8.18 28.87
CA HIS A 44 4.40 7.24 29.90
C HIS A 44 5.94 7.17 29.90
N PRO A 45 6.65 8.28 30.22
CA PRO A 45 8.12 8.33 30.14
C PRO A 45 8.80 7.36 31.12
N ASP A 46 8.19 7.09 32.24
CA ASP A 46 8.72 6.19 33.28
C ASP A 46 8.72 4.72 32.86
N GLU A 47 7.95 4.40 31.82
CA GLU A 47 7.85 3.05 31.27
C GLU A 47 8.90 2.73 30.19
N MET A 48 9.82 3.63 29.92
CA MET A 48 10.81 3.45 28.87
C MET A 48 11.62 2.15 29.01
N ASN A 49 11.94 1.76 30.23
CA ASN A 49 12.72 0.55 30.54
C ASN A 49 11.90 -0.60 31.13
N LYS A 50 10.75 -0.30 31.71
CA LYS A 50 9.92 -1.29 32.40
C LYS A 50 8.45 -1.10 32.01
N PRO A 51 7.88 -2.04 31.26
CA PRO A 51 6.49 -1.93 30.83
C PRO A 51 5.51 -2.09 31.99
N SER A 52 4.45 -1.30 32.00
CA SER A 52 3.26 -1.54 32.81
C SER A 52 2.14 -2.04 31.89
N GLN A 53 1.65 -3.25 32.16
CA GLN A 53 0.54 -3.81 31.37
C GLN A 53 -0.69 -2.91 31.45
N THR A 54 -1.03 -2.42 32.64
CA THR A 54 -2.19 -1.54 32.88
C THR A 54 -2.09 -0.24 32.08
N SER A 55 -0.91 0.40 32.07
CA SER A 55 -0.73 1.64 31.30
C SER A 55 -0.84 1.42 29.80
N ILE A 56 -0.32 0.29 29.28
CA ILE A 56 -0.45 -0.06 27.87
C ILE A 56 -1.92 -0.30 27.51
N GLU A 57 -2.64 -1.06 28.35
CA GLU A 57 -4.07 -1.32 28.15
C GLU A 57 -4.88 -0.01 28.17
N ASN A 58 -4.68 0.85 29.15
CA ASN A 58 -5.35 2.15 29.25
C ASN A 58 -5.01 3.05 28.06
N PHE A 59 -3.76 3.06 27.59
CA PHE A 59 -3.37 3.81 26.40
C PHE A 59 -4.09 3.32 25.14
N LEU A 60 -4.24 2.01 24.99
CA LEU A 60 -4.95 1.42 23.84
C LEU A 60 -6.47 1.67 23.92
N LEU A 61 -7.06 1.65 25.14
CA LEU A 61 -8.46 2.02 25.37
C LEU A 61 -8.70 3.50 25.01
N ASP A 62 -7.84 4.43 25.44
CA ASP A 62 -7.89 5.85 25.07
C ASP A 62 -7.84 6.08 23.55
N LEU A 63 -7.13 5.22 22.81
CA LEU A 63 -7.16 5.28 21.35
C LEU A 63 -8.51 4.84 20.76
N TYR A 64 -9.17 3.86 21.35
CA TYR A 64 -10.52 3.45 20.92
C TYR A 64 -11.57 4.50 21.26
N GLU A 65 -11.52 5.11 22.42
CA GLU A 65 -12.42 6.19 22.83
C GLU A 65 -12.31 7.42 21.91
N LYS A 66 -11.14 7.61 21.28
CA LYS A 66 -10.88 8.64 20.27
C LYS A 66 -11.19 8.18 18.82
N ASP A 67 -12.05 7.20 18.66
CA ASP A 67 -12.47 6.65 17.37
C ASP A 67 -11.32 6.18 16.46
N SER A 68 -10.17 5.79 17.05
CA SER A 68 -9.09 5.22 16.27
C SER A 68 -9.48 3.86 15.69
N SER A 69 -9.15 3.63 14.42
CA SER A 69 -9.46 2.35 13.78
C SER A 69 -8.76 1.17 14.48
N ALA A 70 -9.38 -0.01 14.47
CA ALA A 70 -8.77 -1.23 14.99
C ALA A 70 -7.38 -1.52 14.39
N GLN A 71 -7.14 -1.10 13.13
CA GLN A 71 -5.83 -1.18 12.49
C GLN A 71 -4.81 -0.26 13.15
N THR A 72 -5.21 0.96 13.47
CA THR A 72 -4.36 1.93 14.17
C THR A 72 -3.95 1.38 15.52
N VAL A 73 -4.91 0.93 16.33
CA VAL A 73 -4.64 0.33 17.65
C VAL A 73 -3.73 -0.90 17.55
N THR A 74 -3.98 -1.78 16.57
CA THR A 74 -3.09 -2.93 16.29
C THR A 74 -1.66 -2.48 15.98
N SER A 75 -1.49 -1.39 15.23
CA SER A 75 -0.15 -0.87 14.90
C SER A 75 0.58 -0.34 16.13
N TYR A 76 -0.13 0.33 17.05
CA TYR A 76 0.44 0.76 18.32
C TYR A 76 0.84 -0.44 19.19
N LEU A 77 -0.06 -1.42 19.35
CA LEU A 77 0.22 -2.64 20.10
C LEU A 77 1.47 -3.35 19.58
N GLN A 78 1.55 -3.55 18.25
CA GLN A 78 2.70 -4.22 17.62
C GLN A 78 4.01 -3.43 17.82
N ALA A 79 3.97 -2.11 17.73
CA ALA A 79 5.15 -1.27 17.93
C ALA A 79 5.64 -1.32 19.39
N ILE A 80 4.72 -1.27 20.38
CA ILE A 80 5.02 -1.36 21.82
C ILE A 80 5.57 -2.74 22.15
N GLN A 81 4.91 -3.82 21.69
CA GLN A 81 5.39 -5.19 21.90
C GLN A 81 6.77 -5.43 21.26
N PHE A 82 6.99 -4.91 20.04
CA PHE A 82 8.28 -4.99 19.37
C PHE A 82 9.37 -4.30 20.20
N TYR A 83 9.12 -3.09 20.68
CA TYR A 83 10.08 -2.32 21.45
C TYR A 83 10.51 -3.06 22.72
N TYR A 84 9.56 -3.48 23.54
CA TYR A 84 9.92 -4.16 24.78
C TYR A 84 10.60 -5.51 24.55
N ARG A 85 10.11 -6.31 23.59
CA ARG A 85 10.68 -7.61 23.32
C ARG A 85 12.07 -7.54 22.66
N GLU A 86 12.23 -6.68 21.66
CA GLU A 86 13.42 -6.70 20.80
C GLU A 86 14.48 -5.65 21.21
N VAL A 87 14.08 -4.59 21.89
CA VAL A 87 14.97 -3.50 22.27
C VAL A 87 15.29 -3.53 23.77
N VAL A 88 14.27 -3.64 24.61
CA VAL A 88 14.46 -3.69 26.10
C VAL A 88 14.80 -5.11 26.57
N GLY A 89 14.38 -6.15 25.82
CA GLY A 89 14.59 -7.55 26.19
C GLY A 89 13.56 -8.10 27.20
N VAL A 90 12.43 -7.41 27.37
CA VAL A 90 11.34 -7.80 28.29
C VAL A 90 10.17 -8.35 27.47
N ASN A 91 9.73 -9.56 27.81
CA ASN A 91 8.55 -10.14 27.16
C ASN A 91 7.28 -9.70 27.87
N ILE A 92 6.34 -9.10 27.13
CA ILE A 92 5.06 -8.68 27.66
C ILE A 92 3.99 -9.61 27.10
N ASP A 93 3.33 -10.35 27.95
CA ASP A 93 2.17 -11.16 27.58
C ASP A 93 0.89 -10.31 27.67
N LEU A 94 0.69 -9.45 26.69
CA LEU A 94 -0.56 -8.69 26.56
C LEU A 94 -1.62 -9.59 25.93
N LYS A 95 -2.52 -10.14 26.73
CA LYS A 95 -3.68 -10.94 26.29
C LYS A 95 -4.76 -10.08 25.58
N ILE A 96 -4.34 -9.01 24.90
CA ILE A 96 -5.26 -8.12 24.19
C ILE A 96 -5.62 -8.75 22.85
N LYS A 97 -6.83 -9.25 22.75
CA LYS A 97 -7.41 -9.65 21.45
C LYS A 97 -7.76 -8.38 20.69
N THR A 98 -6.96 -8.05 19.68
CA THR A 98 -7.35 -6.96 18.76
C THR A 98 -8.65 -7.36 18.04
N PRO A 99 -9.62 -6.45 17.90
CA PRO A 99 -10.86 -6.72 17.20
C PRO A 99 -10.59 -7.22 15.80
N LYS A 100 -11.33 -8.24 15.36
CA LYS A 100 -11.28 -8.67 13.96
C LYS A 100 -11.70 -7.51 13.08
N ARG A 101 -10.92 -7.23 12.05
CA ARG A 101 -11.30 -6.22 11.05
C ARG A 101 -12.62 -6.64 10.41
N PRO A 102 -13.59 -5.73 10.29
CA PRO A 102 -14.72 -5.99 9.41
C PRO A 102 -14.18 -6.23 7.99
N SER A 103 -14.51 -7.36 7.40
CA SER A 103 -14.14 -7.66 6.01
C SER A 103 -15.00 -6.81 5.09
N ARG A 104 -14.54 -5.60 4.78
CA ARG A 104 -15.20 -4.78 3.75
C ARG A 104 -14.72 -5.26 2.38
N LEU A 105 -15.65 -5.39 1.45
CA LEU A 105 -15.31 -5.64 0.05
C LEU A 105 -14.47 -4.47 -0.50
N PRO A 106 -13.48 -4.77 -1.35
CA PRO A 106 -12.72 -3.72 -2.02
C PRO A 106 -13.63 -2.82 -2.85
N VAL A 107 -13.41 -1.52 -2.81
CA VAL A 107 -14.09 -0.57 -3.69
C VAL A 107 -13.49 -0.71 -5.08
N THR A 108 -14.33 -1.10 -6.05
CA THR A 108 -13.97 -1.18 -7.47
C THR A 108 -14.69 -0.11 -8.28
N LEU A 109 -14.02 0.39 -9.30
CA LEU A 109 -14.56 1.29 -10.32
C LEU A 109 -14.94 0.45 -11.54
N SER A 110 -16.08 0.71 -12.15
CA SER A 110 -16.48 0.06 -13.40
C SER A 110 -15.65 0.60 -14.59
N HIS A 111 -15.67 -0.09 -15.73
CA HIS A 111 -15.02 0.39 -16.97
C HIS A 111 -15.48 1.81 -17.35
N LYS A 112 -16.79 2.07 -17.31
CA LYS A 112 -17.35 3.41 -17.60
C LYS A 112 -16.88 4.49 -16.62
N GLU A 113 -16.70 4.15 -15.34
CA GLU A 113 -16.16 5.09 -14.35
C GLU A 113 -14.68 5.38 -14.60
N ILE A 114 -13.88 4.37 -14.98
CA ILE A 114 -12.47 4.55 -15.36
C ILE A 114 -12.36 5.44 -16.60
N GLU A 115 -13.12 5.17 -17.65
CA GLU A 115 -13.16 5.98 -18.89
C GLU A 115 -13.51 7.44 -18.56
N ARG A 116 -14.55 7.65 -17.74
CA ARG A 116 -14.95 8.98 -17.33
C ARG A 116 -13.88 9.71 -16.52
N ILE A 117 -13.16 8.99 -15.63
CA ILE A 117 -12.01 9.56 -14.92
C ILE A 117 -10.92 10.00 -15.90
N LEU A 118 -10.54 9.14 -16.84
CA LEU A 118 -9.48 9.44 -17.81
C LEU A 118 -9.86 10.60 -18.75
N SER A 119 -11.11 10.67 -19.20
CA SER A 119 -11.61 11.74 -20.08
C SER A 119 -11.63 13.11 -19.40
N ASN A 120 -11.70 13.16 -18.06
CA ASN A 120 -11.72 14.40 -17.28
C ASN A 120 -10.33 14.83 -16.77
N VAL A 121 -9.23 14.17 -17.23
CA VAL A 121 -7.86 14.56 -16.91
C VAL A 121 -7.21 15.23 -18.12
N SER A 122 -7.08 16.55 -18.09
CA SER A 122 -6.50 17.34 -19.18
C SER A 122 -4.98 17.19 -19.32
N ASN A 123 -4.25 16.94 -18.23
CA ASN A 123 -2.81 16.76 -18.26
C ASN A 123 -2.47 15.35 -18.74
N ASN A 124 -1.83 15.22 -19.91
CA ASN A 124 -1.47 13.93 -20.53
C ASN A 124 -0.66 13.03 -19.60
N LYS A 125 0.36 13.56 -18.93
CA LYS A 125 1.18 12.80 -17.98
C LYS A 125 0.34 12.22 -16.83
N HIS A 126 -0.58 13.01 -16.27
CA HIS A 126 -1.46 12.56 -15.20
C HIS A 126 -2.45 11.49 -15.70
N ARG A 127 -2.98 11.66 -16.90
CA ARG A 127 -3.86 10.69 -17.56
C ARG A 127 -3.14 9.36 -17.77
N THR A 128 -1.93 9.40 -18.37
CA THR A 128 -1.09 8.22 -18.59
C THR A 128 -0.72 7.51 -17.29
N MET A 129 -0.43 8.25 -16.20
CA MET A 129 -0.16 7.66 -14.89
C MET A 129 -1.36 6.86 -14.34
N ILE A 130 -2.57 7.42 -14.44
CA ILE A 130 -3.79 6.74 -13.96
C ILE A 130 -4.10 5.53 -14.86
N ALA A 131 -4.02 5.70 -16.17
CA ALA A 131 -4.27 4.63 -17.15
C ALA A 131 -3.28 3.48 -16.98
N LEU A 132 -1.98 3.78 -16.82
CA LEU A 132 -0.95 2.76 -16.59
C LEU A 132 -1.18 2.03 -15.25
N ALA A 133 -1.47 2.77 -14.17
CA ALA A 133 -1.73 2.15 -12.87
C ALA A 133 -2.93 1.21 -12.90
N TYR A 134 -3.98 1.57 -13.62
CA TYR A 134 -5.14 0.72 -13.83
C TYR A 134 -4.82 -0.46 -14.74
N GLY A 135 -4.31 -0.23 -15.96
CA GLY A 135 -4.11 -1.26 -16.98
C GLY A 135 -3.04 -2.29 -16.63
N SER A 136 -2.11 -1.96 -15.69
CA SER A 136 -1.04 -2.85 -15.23
C SER A 136 -1.22 -3.31 -13.79
N GLY A 137 -2.23 -2.84 -13.08
CA GLY A 137 -2.47 -3.15 -11.66
C GLY A 137 -1.33 -2.73 -10.73
N LEU A 138 -0.65 -1.62 -11.03
CA LEU A 138 0.48 -1.14 -10.24
C LEU A 138 0.05 -0.58 -8.88
N ARG A 139 0.90 -0.77 -7.86
CA ARG A 139 0.78 -0.01 -6.60
C ARG A 139 1.29 1.41 -6.82
N VAL A 140 0.78 2.37 -6.05
CA VAL A 140 1.23 3.76 -6.15
C VAL A 140 2.74 3.90 -5.95
N SER A 141 3.35 3.13 -5.04
CA SER A 141 4.80 3.12 -4.84
C SER A 141 5.55 2.52 -6.04
N GLU A 142 5.02 1.49 -6.66
CA GLU A 142 5.60 0.87 -7.86
C GLU A 142 5.58 1.86 -9.04
N LEU A 143 4.46 2.59 -9.21
CA LEU A 143 4.35 3.62 -10.23
C LEU A 143 5.36 4.77 -10.02
N THR A 144 5.57 5.21 -8.77
CA THR A 144 6.56 6.26 -8.46
C THR A 144 8.00 5.82 -8.66
N ASP A 145 8.28 4.52 -8.56
CA ASP A 145 9.62 3.95 -8.68
C ASP A 145 9.90 3.43 -10.09
N LEU A 146 8.90 3.46 -10.99
CA LEU A 146 9.02 2.91 -12.33
C LEU A 146 10.04 3.70 -13.16
N ARG A 147 10.98 2.97 -13.78
CA ARG A 147 12.01 3.52 -14.64
C ARG A 147 11.65 3.30 -16.11
N VAL A 148 12.23 4.10 -17.01
CA VAL A 148 12.08 3.92 -18.46
C VAL A 148 12.49 2.51 -18.87
N GLY A 149 13.64 2.01 -18.40
CA GLY A 149 14.13 0.66 -18.70
C GLY A 149 13.33 -0.48 -18.05
N SER A 150 12.27 -0.17 -17.30
CA SER A 150 11.34 -1.18 -16.80
C SER A 150 10.24 -1.55 -17.79
N ILE A 151 10.11 -0.80 -18.89
CA ILE A 151 9.09 -1.02 -19.91
C ILE A 151 9.72 -1.77 -21.08
N ASP A 152 9.15 -2.88 -21.40
CA ASP A 152 9.46 -3.68 -22.58
C ASP A 152 8.33 -3.49 -23.59
N PHE A 153 8.61 -2.71 -24.63
CA PHE A 153 7.64 -2.41 -25.68
C PHE A 153 7.52 -3.54 -26.70
N ASP A 154 8.51 -4.43 -26.78
CA ASP A 154 8.51 -5.53 -27.73
C ASP A 154 7.71 -6.72 -27.21
N GLU A 155 7.83 -7.00 -25.90
CA GLU A 155 7.12 -8.09 -25.24
C GLU A 155 5.80 -7.64 -24.58
N ASP A 156 5.44 -6.37 -24.67
CA ASP A 156 4.25 -5.77 -24.04
C ASP A 156 4.18 -5.97 -22.52
N MET A 157 5.34 -5.86 -21.85
CA MET A 157 5.48 -6.16 -20.44
C MET A 157 6.11 -5.01 -19.64
N ILE A 158 5.83 -5.00 -18.34
CA ILE A 158 6.45 -4.09 -17.37
C ILE A 158 7.13 -4.92 -16.30
N TYR A 159 8.42 -4.66 -16.10
CA TYR A 159 9.22 -5.25 -15.02
C TYR A 159 9.13 -4.38 -13.77
N VAL A 160 8.54 -4.89 -12.71
CA VAL A 160 8.41 -4.20 -11.42
C VAL A 160 9.47 -4.74 -10.48
N TYR A 161 10.54 -3.98 -10.31
CA TYR A 161 11.64 -4.33 -9.42
C TYR A 161 11.36 -3.95 -7.98
N GLN A 162 11.80 -4.76 -7.04
CA GLN A 162 11.73 -4.52 -5.60
C GLN A 162 10.33 -4.12 -5.08
N GLY A 163 9.30 -4.74 -5.61
CA GLY A 163 7.93 -4.60 -5.12
C GLY A 163 7.80 -4.88 -3.61
N LYS A 164 6.60 -4.85 -3.07
CA LYS A 164 6.36 -5.14 -1.65
C LYS A 164 6.99 -6.48 -1.24
N GLY A 165 7.94 -6.45 -0.30
CA GLY A 165 8.71 -7.61 0.15
C GLY A 165 9.95 -7.90 -0.72
N LYS A 166 10.45 -6.93 -1.49
CA LYS A 166 11.64 -7.04 -2.37
C LYS A 166 11.55 -8.17 -3.40
N LYS A 167 10.33 -8.48 -3.86
CA LYS A 167 10.11 -9.47 -4.92
C LYS A 167 9.82 -8.76 -6.23
N ASP A 168 10.54 -9.17 -7.26
CA ASP A 168 10.31 -8.73 -8.62
C ASP A 168 9.09 -9.43 -9.19
N ARG A 169 8.41 -8.77 -10.12
CA ARG A 169 7.28 -9.31 -10.86
C ARG A 169 7.17 -8.68 -12.23
N ILE A 170 6.51 -9.37 -13.12
CA ILE A 170 6.15 -8.86 -14.44
C ILE A 170 4.66 -8.59 -14.46
N THR A 171 4.23 -7.53 -15.15
CA THR A 171 2.82 -7.22 -15.39
C THR A 171 2.61 -6.72 -16.80
N LEU A 172 1.35 -6.56 -17.20
CA LEU A 172 0.97 -6.20 -18.56
C LEU A 172 1.28 -4.74 -18.88
N LEU A 173 1.71 -4.45 -20.11
CA LEU A 173 1.77 -3.12 -20.69
C LEU A 173 0.46 -2.84 -21.43
N PRO A 174 -0.34 -1.84 -21.03
CA PRO A 174 -1.63 -1.58 -21.68
C PRO A 174 -1.44 -1.02 -23.09
N GLN A 175 -1.95 -1.71 -24.09
CA GLN A 175 -1.85 -1.33 -25.52
C GLN A 175 -2.47 0.04 -25.81
N ALA A 176 -3.57 0.38 -25.13
CA ALA A 176 -4.32 1.61 -25.36
C ALA A 176 -3.57 2.92 -25.02
N ILE A 177 -2.39 2.83 -24.41
CA ILE A 177 -1.58 4.00 -24.00
C ILE A 177 -0.11 3.91 -24.47
N LEU A 178 0.17 3.08 -25.47
CA LEU A 178 1.55 2.88 -25.94
C LEU A 178 2.16 4.18 -26.48
N ASP A 179 1.41 4.96 -27.24
CA ASP A 179 1.91 6.21 -27.84
C ASP A 179 2.20 7.24 -26.75
N GLU A 180 1.32 7.40 -25.78
CA GLU A 180 1.56 8.28 -24.63
C GLU A 180 2.76 7.82 -23.79
N LEU A 181 2.99 6.51 -23.69
CA LEU A 181 4.16 5.99 -22.97
C LEU A 181 5.44 6.22 -23.76
N ARG A 182 5.44 6.07 -25.09
CA ARG A 182 6.56 6.41 -25.96
C ARG A 182 6.92 7.89 -25.83
N GLU A 183 5.91 8.79 -25.83
CA GLU A 183 6.12 10.21 -25.56
C GLU A 183 6.76 10.44 -24.18
N CYS A 184 6.30 9.73 -23.13
CA CYS A 184 6.86 9.84 -21.78
C CYS A 184 8.31 9.34 -21.68
N THR A 185 8.75 8.46 -22.58
CA THR A 185 10.12 7.91 -22.61
C THR A 185 11.06 8.65 -23.54
N ALA A 186 10.53 9.46 -24.46
CA ALA A 186 11.31 10.16 -25.45
C ALA A 186 12.40 11.05 -24.82
N GLY A 187 13.64 10.88 -25.27
CA GLY A 187 14.80 11.64 -24.79
C GLY A 187 15.30 11.28 -23.37
N LYS A 188 14.78 10.20 -22.77
CA LYS A 188 15.19 9.74 -21.45
C LYS A 188 16.11 8.53 -21.52
N CYS A 189 16.98 8.40 -20.50
CA CYS A 189 17.80 7.22 -20.31
C CYS A 189 17.00 6.10 -19.62
N PRO A 190 17.37 4.82 -19.79
CA PRO A 190 16.72 3.70 -19.11
C PRO A 190 16.66 3.80 -17.58
N SER A 191 17.64 4.51 -16.97
CA SER A 191 17.72 4.76 -15.53
C SER A 191 16.81 5.88 -15.03
N ASP A 192 16.21 6.67 -15.90
CA ASP A 192 15.37 7.80 -15.51
C ASP A 192 13.99 7.32 -15.05
N TYR A 193 13.36 8.11 -14.18
CA TYR A 193 11.99 7.82 -13.80
C TYR A 193 11.06 8.01 -14.99
N LEU A 194 10.14 7.07 -15.18
CA LEU A 194 9.12 7.19 -16.23
C LEU A 194 8.31 8.49 -16.04
N PHE A 195 7.90 8.75 -14.81
CA PHE A 195 7.18 9.97 -14.41
C PHE A 195 7.99 10.75 -13.39
N GLU A 196 8.53 11.86 -13.82
CA GLU A 196 9.32 12.75 -12.97
C GLU A 196 8.49 13.87 -12.36
N SER A 197 8.97 14.36 -11.21
CA SER A 197 8.49 15.61 -10.63
C SER A 197 8.90 16.80 -11.51
N GLU A 198 8.12 17.88 -11.52
CA GLU A 198 8.52 19.15 -12.17
C GLU A 198 9.81 19.74 -11.60
N ARG A 199 10.16 19.38 -10.37
CA ARG A 199 11.41 19.77 -9.70
C ARG A 199 12.54 18.77 -9.95
N GLY A 200 12.35 17.82 -10.85
CA GLY A 200 13.23 16.69 -11.09
C GLY A 200 13.03 15.53 -10.11
N GLY A 201 13.50 14.36 -10.53
CA GLY A 201 13.51 13.15 -9.72
C GLY A 201 12.14 12.52 -9.47
N ARG A 202 12.05 11.69 -8.44
CA ARG A 202 10.90 10.86 -8.12
C ARG A 202 9.68 11.65 -7.69
N LEU A 203 8.51 11.30 -8.23
CA LEU A 203 7.21 11.83 -7.75
C LEU A 203 6.91 11.35 -6.32
N SER A 204 6.27 12.21 -5.52
CA SER A 204 5.76 11.79 -4.23
C SER A 204 4.48 10.96 -4.38
N ILE A 205 4.31 9.95 -3.52
CA ILE A 205 3.07 9.17 -3.46
C ILE A 205 1.86 10.09 -3.25
N ARG A 206 2.00 11.10 -2.40
CA ARG A 206 0.91 12.04 -2.11
C ARG A 206 0.50 12.86 -3.33
N SER A 207 1.46 13.26 -4.17
CA SER A 207 1.16 13.98 -5.43
C SER A 207 0.28 13.14 -6.35
N ILE A 208 0.62 11.86 -6.55
CA ILE A 208 -0.17 10.95 -7.38
C ILE A 208 -1.56 10.71 -6.79
N GLN A 209 -1.67 10.54 -5.48
CA GLN A 209 -2.96 10.41 -4.80
C GLN A 209 -3.83 11.65 -5.00
N LEU A 210 -3.25 12.85 -4.90
CA LEU A 210 -3.97 14.10 -5.14
C LEU A 210 -4.42 14.24 -6.60
N VAL A 211 -3.60 13.81 -7.56
CA VAL A 211 -3.98 13.76 -8.98
C VAL A 211 -5.23 12.90 -9.16
N PHE A 212 -5.24 11.71 -8.57
CA PHE A 212 -6.37 10.79 -8.65
C PHE A 212 -7.61 11.33 -7.93
N GLU A 213 -7.46 11.91 -6.72
CA GLU A 213 -8.54 12.54 -5.97
C GLU A 213 -9.22 13.66 -6.78
N ARG A 214 -8.41 14.49 -7.47
CA ARG A 214 -8.92 15.55 -8.37
C ARG A 214 -9.63 14.98 -9.59
N ALA A 215 -9.07 13.94 -10.21
CA ALA A 215 -9.68 13.27 -11.35
C ALA A 215 -11.03 12.62 -11.00
N MET A 216 -11.13 11.98 -9.83
CA MET A 216 -12.38 11.43 -9.30
C MET A 216 -13.45 12.52 -9.12
N LYS A 217 -13.05 13.67 -8.56
CA LYS A 217 -13.94 14.81 -8.36
C LYS A 217 -14.41 15.41 -9.69
N ALA A 218 -13.50 15.61 -10.65
CA ALA A 218 -13.83 16.14 -11.97
C ALA A 218 -14.76 15.19 -12.74
N ALA A 219 -14.61 13.89 -12.56
CA ALA A 219 -15.48 12.87 -13.15
C ALA A 219 -16.79 12.63 -12.35
N GLU A 220 -17.05 13.39 -11.29
CA GLU A 220 -18.23 13.26 -10.41
C GLU A 220 -18.44 11.83 -9.86
N ILE A 221 -17.34 11.12 -9.55
CA ILE A 221 -17.41 9.78 -8.99
C ILE A 221 -17.63 9.87 -7.47
N LYS A 222 -18.79 9.40 -7.00
CA LYS A 222 -19.19 9.46 -5.57
C LYS A 222 -18.69 8.29 -4.74
N LYS A 223 -18.12 7.24 -5.37
CA LYS A 223 -17.59 6.08 -4.64
C LYS A 223 -16.39 6.49 -3.78
N PRO A 224 -16.21 5.91 -2.56
CA PRO A 224 -15.06 6.16 -1.71
C PRO A 224 -13.81 5.43 -2.22
N ALA A 225 -13.49 5.62 -3.51
CA ALA A 225 -12.35 5.00 -4.15
C ALA A 225 -11.05 5.77 -3.87
N THR A 226 -9.97 5.03 -3.75
CA THR A 226 -8.62 5.56 -3.58
C THR A 226 -7.77 5.14 -4.79
N PHE A 227 -6.55 5.68 -4.92
CA PHE A 227 -5.63 5.22 -5.97
C PHE A 227 -5.45 3.69 -5.99
N HIS A 228 -5.51 3.05 -4.81
CA HIS A 228 -5.42 1.58 -4.72
C HIS A 228 -6.65 0.87 -5.32
N SER A 229 -7.77 1.56 -5.43
CA SER A 229 -8.97 1.02 -6.08
C SER A 229 -8.78 0.77 -7.58
N LEU A 230 -7.85 1.47 -8.26
CA LEU A 230 -7.47 1.17 -9.64
C LEU A 230 -6.95 -0.25 -9.78
N ARG A 231 -6.07 -0.66 -8.88
CA ARG A 231 -5.53 -2.03 -8.85
C ARG A 231 -6.60 -3.07 -8.48
N HIS A 232 -7.54 -2.72 -7.60
CA HIS A 232 -8.67 -3.60 -7.32
C HIS A 232 -9.56 -3.77 -8.54
N SER A 233 -9.84 -2.68 -9.26
CA SER A 233 -10.63 -2.70 -10.50
C SER A 233 -9.92 -3.52 -11.59
N PHE A 234 -8.61 -3.33 -11.79
CA PHE A 234 -7.83 -4.16 -12.70
C PHE A 234 -8.01 -5.65 -12.39
N ALA A 235 -7.79 -6.05 -11.13
CA ALA A 235 -7.87 -7.45 -10.73
C ALA A 235 -9.28 -8.03 -10.94
N THR A 236 -10.32 -7.26 -10.64
CA THR A 236 -11.71 -7.68 -10.84
C THR A 236 -12.03 -7.81 -12.33
N HIS A 237 -11.64 -6.82 -13.14
CA HIS A 237 -11.95 -6.82 -14.56
C HIS A 237 -11.24 -7.93 -15.34
N ILE A 238 -9.95 -8.21 -15.05
CA ILE A 238 -9.27 -9.34 -15.71
C ILE A 238 -9.80 -10.70 -15.23
N LEU A 239 -10.31 -10.79 -14.00
CA LEU A 239 -11.01 -11.98 -13.53
C LEU A 239 -12.35 -12.17 -14.27
N GLU A 240 -13.10 -11.08 -14.48
CA GLU A 240 -14.36 -11.08 -15.25
C GLU A 240 -14.16 -11.44 -16.72
N GLN A 241 -12.97 -11.19 -17.27
CA GLN A 241 -12.56 -11.65 -18.60
C GLN A 241 -12.17 -13.14 -18.64
N GLY A 242 -12.26 -13.86 -17.52
CA GLY A 242 -11.97 -15.29 -17.45
C GLY A 242 -10.51 -15.65 -17.14
N THR A 243 -9.66 -14.67 -16.80
CA THR A 243 -8.27 -14.96 -16.44
C THR A 243 -8.19 -15.78 -15.14
N ASP A 244 -7.41 -16.86 -15.17
CA ASP A 244 -7.20 -17.70 -13.98
C ASP A 244 -6.61 -16.91 -12.81
N LEU A 245 -7.12 -17.17 -11.61
CA LEU A 245 -6.76 -16.48 -10.38
C LEU A 245 -5.26 -16.56 -10.06
N ARG A 246 -4.58 -17.63 -10.49
CA ARG A 246 -3.13 -17.82 -10.28
C ARG A 246 -2.32 -16.85 -11.15
N PHE A 247 -2.77 -16.58 -12.38
CA PHE A 247 -2.13 -15.57 -13.22
C PHE A 247 -2.35 -14.17 -12.65
N ILE A 248 -3.55 -13.86 -12.17
CA ILE A 248 -3.84 -12.60 -11.47
C ILE A 248 -2.94 -12.45 -10.25
N GLN A 249 -2.75 -13.52 -9.47
CA GLN A 249 -1.83 -13.52 -8.33
C GLN A 249 -0.40 -13.16 -8.74
N LYS A 250 0.10 -13.75 -9.83
CA LYS A 250 1.45 -13.47 -10.36
C LYS A 250 1.56 -12.02 -10.83
N LEU A 251 0.63 -11.55 -11.69
CA LEU A 251 0.59 -10.18 -12.20
C LEU A 251 0.56 -9.14 -11.08
N LEU A 252 -0.17 -9.42 -10.00
CA LEU A 252 -0.25 -8.54 -8.85
C LEU A 252 0.92 -8.71 -7.85
N GLY A 253 1.69 -9.79 -7.93
CA GLY A 253 2.76 -10.09 -6.98
C GLY A 253 2.22 -10.29 -5.56
N HIS A 254 1.12 -11.03 -5.40
CA HIS A 254 0.59 -11.42 -4.10
C HIS A 254 1.28 -12.67 -3.58
N SER A 255 1.98 -12.56 -2.45
CA SER A 255 2.63 -13.69 -1.79
C SER A 255 1.64 -14.71 -1.23
N ASN A 256 0.38 -14.30 -0.98
CA ASN A 256 -0.68 -15.16 -0.46
C ASN A 256 -1.90 -15.08 -1.37
N ILE A 257 -2.36 -16.22 -1.85
CA ILE A 257 -3.52 -16.33 -2.75
C ILE A 257 -4.80 -15.79 -2.12
N ARG A 258 -4.94 -15.86 -0.79
CA ARG A 258 -6.10 -15.27 -0.07
C ARG A 258 -6.29 -13.79 -0.37
N THR A 259 -5.21 -13.07 -0.68
CA THR A 259 -5.29 -11.66 -1.07
C THR A 259 -5.95 -11.50 -2.43
N THR A 260 -5.75 -12.44 -3.35
CA THR A 260 -6.34 -12.44 -4.69
C THR A 260 -7.77 -13.00 -4.66
N GLN A 261 -8.05 -13.99 -3.82
CA GLN A 261 -9.40 -14.56 -3.64
C GLN A 261 -10.44 -13.51 -3.22
N ARG A 262 -10.03 -12.38 -2.64
CA ARG A 262 -10.96 -11.28 -2.31
C ARG A 262 -11.67 -10.71 -3.53
N TYR A 263 -11.12 -10.85 -4.72
CA TYR A 263 -11.72 -10.38 -5.97
C TYR A 263 -12.83 -11.29 -6.47
N THR A 264 -12.83 -12.58 -6.12
CA THR A 264 -13.92 -13.51 -6.47
C THR A 264 -15.24 -13.12 -5.81
N HIS A 265 -15.20 -12.45 -4.66
CA HIS A 265 -16.41 -11.95 -3.98
C HIS A 265 -16.96 -10.64 -4.55
N VAL A 266 -16.22 -9.97 -5.44
CA VAL A 266 -16.59 -8.67 -6.03
C VAL A 266 -17.07 -8.85 -7.46
N SER A 267 -16.62 -9.91 -8.15
CA SER A 267 -17.04 -10.20 -9.52
C SER A 267 -18.51 -10.66 -9.54
N THR A 268 -19.38 -9.74 -9.94
CA THR A 268 -20.82 -10.04 -10.13
C THR A 268 -21.10 -10.67 -11.49
N ALA A 269 -20.22 -10.52 -12.46
CA ALA A 269 -20.38 -11.10 -13.80
C ALA A 269 -20.43 -12.64 -13.74
N SER A 270 -19.51 -13.25 -12.99
CA SER A 270 -19.47 -14.70 -12.78
C SER A 270 -20.73 -15.21 -12.08
N LEU A 271 -21.30 -14.44 -11.15
CA LEU A 271 -22.56 -14.81 -10.47
C LEU A 271 -23.78 -14.69 -11.39
N ARG A 272 -23.80 -13.70 -12.31
CA ARG A 272 -24.87 -13.53 -13.30
C ARG A 272 -24.85 -14.59 -14.38
N ALA A 273 -23.70 -15.19 -14.65
CA ALA A 273 -23.56 -16.28 -15.62
C ALA A 273 -24.05 -17.64 -15.07
N ILE A 274 -24.30 -17.74 -13.77
CA ILE A 274 -24.86 -18.96 -13.15
C ILE A 274 -26.36 -18.97 -13.42
N GLN A 275 -26.80 -19.92 -14.23
CA GLN A 275 -28.24 -20.19 -14.39
C GLN A 275 -28.79 -20.93 -13.18
N SER A 276 -29.96 -20.52 -12.73
CA SER A 276 -30.71 -21.29 -11.72
C SER A 276 -31.03 -22.66 -12.26
N PRO A 277 -30.98 -23.73 -11.45
CA PRO A 277 -31.39 -25.06 -11.87
C PRO A 277 -32.92 -25.21 -12.04
N LEU A 278 -33.68 -24.14 -11.81
CA LEU A 278 -35.13 -24.03 -12.03
C LEU A 278 -35.40 -23.11 -13.21
#